data_e9457a26060bb526174fa259db4e970f
#
_entry.id   e9457a26060bb526174fa259db4e970f
#
_cell.length_a   1.000
_cell.length_b   1.000
_cell.length_c   1.000
_cell.angle_alpha   90.00
_cell.angle_beta   90.00
_cell.angle_gamma   90.00
#
_symmetry.space_group_name_H-M   'P 1'
#
loop_
_entity.id
_entity.type
_entity.pdbx_description
1 polymer ?
#
loop_
_entity_poly.entity_id
_entity_poly.type
_entity_poly.pdbx_seq_one_letter_code
_entity_poly.pdbx_strand_id
1 'polypeptide(L)'
;MRYFLTIRVAISVAISVAIVVCFVLMPVLNLEARSFLYLVGTTVAPTYTIYDWDTGYFYDGAGGAQSDFNTTTETADTATQIGTSSHIWSTDDIGLTRSHKYIIQWFDSGSTSPDMLEEYIQ
;
A
#
# COMPACT_ATOMS: atom_id res chain seq x y z
N MET A 1 23.57 34.72 37.78
CA MET A 1 23.33 35.14 36.39
C MET A 1 23.88 34.14 35.33
N ARG A 2 25.03 33.53 35.55
CA ARG A 2 25.57 32.52 34.57
C ARG A 2 24.72 31.28 34.40
N TYR A 3 24.04 30.80 35.42
CA TYR A 3 23.21 29.58 35.39
C TYR A 3 21.92 29.75 34.55
N PHE A 4 21.30 30.91 34.54
CA PHE A 4 20.10 31.20 33.74
C PHE A 4 20.37 31.22 32.25
N LEU A 5 21.56 31.66 31.84
CA LEU A 5 21.94 31.69 30.42
C LEU A 5 22.16 30.27 29.89
N THR A 6 22.82 29.41 30.71
CA THR A 6 23.09 28.00 30.36
C THR A 6 21.80 27.19 30.20
N ILE A 7 20.80 27.40 31.08
CA ILE A 7 19.49 26.71 31.00
C ILE A 7 18.73 27.15 29.74
N ARG A 8 18.71 28.42 29.41
CA ARG A 8 18.03 28.92 28.19
C ARG A 8 18.65 28.36 26.92
N VAL A 9 19.96 28.28 26.83
CA VAL A 9 20.67 27.68 25.68
C VAL A 9 20.38 26.20 25.57
N ALA A 10 20.39 25.44 26.68
CA ALA A 10 20.08 24.01 26.69
C ALA A 10 18.65 23.71 26.25
N ILE A 11 17.67 24.48 26.70
CA ILE A 11 16.27 24.33 26.28
C ILE A 11 16.11 24.68 24.78
N SER A 12 16.73 25.72 24.30
CA SER A 12 16.67 26.13 22.89
C SER A 12 17.27 25.06 21.98
N VAL A 13 18.39 24.44 22.34
CA VAL A 13 19.01 23.35 21.60
C VAL A 13 18.13 22.10 21.61
N ALA A 14 17.54 21.74 22.75
CA ALA A 14 16.65 20.59 22.87
C ALA A 14 15.39 20.75 22.00
N ILE A 15 14.78 21.93 21.96
CA ILE A 15 13.62 22.22 21.10
C ILE A 15 14.02 22.15 19.62
N SER A 16 15.17 22.69 19.23
CA SER A 16 15.66 22.65 17.85
C SER A 16 15.92 21.22 17.38
N VAL A 17 16.52 20.38 18.21
CA VAL A 17 16.75 18.96 17.91
C VAL A 17 15.42 18.21 17.79
N ALA A 18 14.46 18.45 18.65
CA ALA A 18 13.13 17.83 18.58
C ALA A 18 12.39 18.21 17.29
N ILE A 19 12.46 19.47 16.86
CA ILE A 19 11.85 19.94 15.60
C ILE A 19 12.53 19.27 14.39
N VAL A 20 13.84 19.19 14.37
CA VAL A 20 14.60 18.54 13.28
C VAL A 20 14.27 17.05 13.21
N VAL A 21 14.18 16.35 14.33
CA VAL A 21 13.78 14.94 14.39
C VAL A 21 12.35 14.74 13.88
N CYS A 22 11.41 15.61 14.23
CA CYS A 22 10.06 15.59 13.69
C CYS A 22 10.02 15.80 12.17
N PHE A 23 10.79 16.73 11.62
CA PHE A 23 10.84 16.97 10.18
C PHE A 23 11.53 15.84 9.40
N VAL A 24 12.52 15.17 9.98
CA VAL A 24 13.20 14.02 9.37
C VAL A 24 12.33 12.76 9.39
N LEU A 25 11.45 12.61 10.39
CA LEU A 25 10.52 11.48 10.50
C LEU A 25 9.20 11.67 9.71
N MET A 26 8.87 12.90 9.30
CA MET A 26 7.65 13.18 8.51
C MET A 26 7.63 12.62 7.08
N PRO A 27 8.73 12.40 6.36
CA PRO A 27 8.67 11.84 5.01
C PRO A 27 8.26 10.37 4.94
N VAL A 28 8.19 9.64 6.05
CA VAL A 28 7.95 8.19 6.06
C VAL A 28 6.44 7.83 5.97
N LEU A 29 5.53 8.80 6.05
CA LEU A 29 4.08 8.57 6.09
C LEU A 29 3.37 8.86 4.76
N ASN A 30 3.98 8.52 3.63
CA ASN A 30 3.34 8.62 2.32
C ASN A 30 2.78 7.28 1.82
N LEU A 31 2.49 6.34 2.72
CA LEU A 31 1.72 5.15 2.40
C LEU A 31 0.23 5.44 2.59
N GLU A 32 -0.53 5.25 1.54
CA GLU A 32 -1.99 5.16 1.61
C GLU A 32 -2.40 3.72 1.37
N ALA A 33 -3.20 3.18 2.29
CA ALA A 33 -3.82 1.88 2.08
C ALA A 33 -4.99 2.03 1.11
N ARG A 34 -5.05 1.19 0.10
CA ARG A 34 -6.11 1.16 -0.92
C ARG A 34 -6.59 -0.25 -1.14
N SER A 35 -7.89 -0.38 -1.34
CA SER A 35 -8.50 -1.60 -1.88
C SER A 35 -9.07 -1.31 -3.26
N PHE A 36 -8.99 -2.28 -4.14
CA PHE A 36 -9.53 -2.23 -5.49
C PHE A 36 -10.79 -3.08 -5.56
N LEU A 37 -11.78 -2.64 -6.35
CA LEU A 37 -13.07 -3.29 -6.47
C LEU A 37 -13.20 -4.00 -7.81
N TYR A 38 -13.74 -5.19 -7.79
CA TYR A 38 -14.09 -5.96 -8.96
C TYR A 38 -15.56 -6.34 -8.96
N LEU A 39 -16.25 -6.01 -10.05
CA LEU A 39 -17.65 -6.34 -10.27
C LEU A 39 -17.73 -7.48 -11.27
N VAL A 40 -18.17 -8.62 -10.84
CA VAL A 40 -18.21 -9.82 -11.67
C VAL A 40 -19.52 -10.60 -11.50
N GLY A 41 -19.93 -11.30 -12.55
CA GLY A 41 -21.13 -12.13 -12.54
C GLY A 41 -20.96 -13.52 -11.92
N THR A 42 -19.90 -13.75 -11.16
CA THR A 42 -19.60 -15.06 -10.56
C THR A 42 -19.85 -15.09 -9.05
N THR A 43 -20.24 -16.25 -8.54
CA THR A 43 -20.36 -16.51 -7.10
C THR A 43 -19.12 -17.08 -6.47
N VAL A 44 -18.09 -17.35 -7.25
CA VAL A 44 -16.81 -17.88 -6.80
C VAL A 44 -15.81 -16.73 -6.68
N ALA A 45 -15.03 -16.72 -5.62
CA ALA A 45 -14.05 -15.68 -5.38
C ALA A 45 -13.04 -15.57 -6.55
N PRO A 46 -12.93 -14.40 -7.18
CA PRO A 46 -11.88 -14.13 -8.16
C PRO A 46 -10.53 -14.02 -7.46
N THR A 47 -9.48 -14.14 -8.23
CA THR A 47 -8.12 -13.85 -7.77
C THR A 47 -7.60 -12.59 -8.43
N TYR A 48 -6.60 -11.99 -7.82
CA TYR A 48 -5.96 -10.79 -8.37
C TYR A 48 -4.44 -10.86 -8.20
N THR A 49 -3.72 -10.14 -9.06
CA THR A 49 -2.30 -9.85 -8.90
C THR A 49 -2.10 -8.35 -8.97
N ILE A 50 -1.11 -7.84 -8.26
CA ILE A 50 -0.75 -6.41 -8.30
C ILE A 50 0.75 -6.31 -8.57
N TYR A 51 1.08 -5.54 -9.59
CA TYR A 51 2.45 -5.29 -10.02
C TYR A 51 2.78 -3.81 -9.84
N ASP A 52 3.85 -3.53 -9.12
CA ASP A 52 4.43 -2.19 -9.02
C ASP A 52 5.38 -1.97 -10.19
N TRP A 53 4.98 -1.13 -11.13
CA TRP A 53 5.74 -0.85 -12.35
C TRP A 53 7.08 -0.16 -12.08
N ASP A 54 7.15 0.65 -11.04
CA ASP A 54 8.33 1.45 -10.72
C ASP A 54 9.42 0.61 -10.04
N THR A 55 9.03 -0.37 -9.24
CA THR A 55 9.99 -1.27 -8.57
C THR A 55 10.23 -2.57 -9.34
N GLY A 56 9.29 -2.99 -10.17
CA GLY A 56 9.35 -4.27 -10.89
C GLY A 56 8.96 -5.48 -10.04
N TYR A 57 8.26 -5.26 -8.91
CA TYR A 57 7.86 -6.33 -8.00
C TYR A 57 6.35 -6.55 -8.00
N PHE A 58 5.96 -7.80 -7.78
CA PHE A 58 4.58 -8.18 -7.47
C PHE A 58 4.32 -8.14 -5.97
N TYR A 59 3.07 -7.88 -5.63
CA TYR A 59 2.53 -8.08 -4.30
C TYR A 59 2.47 -9.57 -3.98
N ASP A 60 2.92 -9.99 -2.80
CA ASP A 60 2.99 -11.40 -2.41
C ASP A 60 1.77 -11.91 -1.63
N GLY A 61 0.77 -11.06 -1.43
CA GLY A 61 -0.46 -11.45 -0.73
C GLY A 61 -0.34 -11.55 0.80
N ALA A 62 0.76 -11.08 1.39
CA ALA A 62 1.10 -11.41 2.78
C ALA A 62 0.53 -10.48 3.86
N GLY A 63 -0.29 -9.49 3.54
CA GLY A 63 -0.89 -8.67 4.60
C GLY A 63 -1.07 -7.19 4.33
N GLY A 64 -0.93 -6.75 3.10
CA GLY A 64 -1.27 -5.40 2.67
C GLY A 64 -0.21 -4.34 2.96
N ALA A 65 0.99 -4.70 3.39
CA ALA A 65 2.07 -3.75 3.61
C ALA A 65 2.80 -3.42 2.30
N GLN A 66 3.36 -2.21 2.20
CA GLN A 66 4.23 -1.85 1.07
C GLN A 66 5.44 -2.79 0.93
N SER A 67 5.95 -3.32 2.03
CA SER A 67 7.05 -4.30 2.05
C SER A 67 6.70 -5.63 1.38
N ASP A 68 5.42 -5.88 1.12
CA ASP A 68 4.92 -7.12 0.51
C ASP A 68 5.05 -7.09 -1.03
N PHE A 69 5.45 -5.96 -1.61
CA PHE A 69 5.95 -5.87 -2.99
C PHE A 69 7.42 -6.29 -3.03
N ASN A 70 7.66 -7.58 -3.02
CA ASN A 70 9.00 -8.14 -2.80
C ASN A 70 9.35 -9.31 -3.73
N THR A 71 8.43 -9.81 -4.52
CA THR A 71 8.64 -10.95 -5.41
C THR A 71 8.67 -10.54 -6.88
N THR A 72 9.53 -11.18 -7.66
CA THR A 72 9.56 -11.04 -9.13
C THR A 72 8.67 -12.07 -9.82
N THR A 73 8.10 -12.99 -9.05
CA THR A 73 7.18 -14.00 -9.56
C THR A 73 5.75 -13.52 -9.36
N GLU A 74 4.94 -13.61 -10.38
CA GLU A 74 3.52 -13.30 -10.29
C GLU A 74 2.85 -14.22 -9.27
N THR A 75 2.25 -13.61 -8.25
CA THR A 75 1.54 -14.30 -7.17
C THR A 75 0.11 -13.80 -7.15
N ALA A 76 -0.84 -14.72 -7.28
CA ALA A 76 -2.26 -14.41 -7.21
C ALA A 76 -2.76 -14.54 -5.77
N ASP A 77 -3.54 -13.57 -5.35
CA ASP A 77 -4.25 -13.59 -4.08
C ASP A 77 -5.76 -13.69 -4.31
N THR A 78 -6.50 -14.10 -3.30
CA THR A 78 -7.94 -14.31 -3.39
C THR A 78 -8.68 -13.07 -2.89
N ALA A 79 -9.60 -12.57 -3.70
CA ALA A 79 -10.41 -11.42 -3.34
C ALA A 79 -11.43 -11.74 -2.24
N THR A 80 -11.75 -10.73 -1.44
CA THR A 80 -12.75 -10.80 -0.37
C THR A 80 -14.09 -10.28 -0.86
N GLN A 81 -15.15 -11.01 -0.58
CA GLN A 81 -16.52 -10.61 -0.90
C GLN A 81 -16.96 -9.41 -0.06
N ILE A 82 -17.54 -8.42 -0.69
CA ILE A 82 -18.10 -7.25 0.02
C ILE A 82 -19.56 -7.50 0.39
N GLY A 83 -19.81 -7.56 1.69
CA GLY A 83 -21.14 -7.75 2.25
C GLY A 83 -21.73 -9.11 1.88
N THR A 84 -23.00 -9.11 1.47
CA THR A 84 -23.72 -10.32 1.04
C THR A 84 -23.85 -10.41 -0.50
N SER A 85 -23.23 -9.51 -1.23
CA SER A 85 -23.28 -9.48 -2.69
C SER A 85 -22.29 -10.49 -3.26
N SER A 86 -22.78 -11.46 -4.01
CA SER A 86 -21.92 -12.41 -4.74
C SER A 86 -21.28 -11.82 -6.01
N HIS A 87 -21.41 -10.51 -6.22
CA HIS A 87 -20.94 -9.84 -7.44
C HIS A 87 -19.96 -8.69 -7.17
N ILE A 88 -19.68 -8.38 -5.91
CA ILE A 88 -18.77 -7.32 -5.52
C ILE A 88 -17.64 -7.92 -4.68
N TRP A 89 -16.43 -7.79 -5.18
CA TRP A 89 -15.21 -8.31 -4.56
C TRP A 89 -14.20 -7.19 -4.39
N SER A 90 -13.34 -7.29 -3.41
CA SER A 90 -12.24 -6.36 -3.21
C SER A 90 -10.93 -7.09 -2.96
N THR A 91 -9.84 -6.42 -3.27
CA THR A 91 -8.55 -6.76 -2.69
C THR A 91 -8.55 -6.42 -1.20
N ASP A 92 -7.56 -6.91 -0.48
CA ASP A 92 -7.24 -6.36 0.84
C ASP A 92 -6.82 -4.88 0.74
N ASP A 93 -6.77 -4.20 1.88
CA ASP A 93 -6.20 -2.87 1.96
C ASP A 93 -4.68 -2.96 1.79
N ILE A 94 -4.16 -2.44 0.68
CA ILE A 94 -2.76 -2.58 0.30
C ILE A 94 -2.08 -1.22 0.40
N GLY A 95 -0.97 -1.17 1.11
CA GLY A 95 -0.12 0.02 1.23
C GLY A 95 0.59 0.33 -0.09
N LEU A 96 0.29 1.49 -0.68
CA LEU A 96 0.85 1.92 -1.94
C LEU A 96 1.80 3.09 -1.74
N THR A 97 2.91 3.10 -2.47
CA THR A 97 3.85 4.22 -2.49
C THR A 97 3.34 5.33 -3.40
N ARG A 98 3.36 6.55 -2.91
CA ARG A 98 2.96 7.72 -3.70
C ARG A 98 3.84 7.90 -4.94
N SER A 99 3.23 8.30 -6.03
CA SER A 99 3.83 8.49 -7.35
C SER A 99 4.30 7.21 -8.05
N HIS A 100 3.99 6.03 -7.50
CA HIS A 100 4.19 4.78 -8.21
C HIS A 100 2.97 4.43 -9.06
N LYS A 101 3.25 3.70 -10.12
CA LYS A 101 2.25 3.12 -11.02
C LYS A 101 2.06 1.65 -10.70
N TYR A 102 0.82 1.25 -10.53
CA TYR A 102 0.43 -0.13 -10.25
C TYR A 102 -0.43 -0.69 -11.36
N ILE A 103 -0.26 -1.97 -11.64
CA ILE A 103 -1.11 -2.71 -12.58
C ILE A 103 -1.81 -3.81 -11.77
N ILE A 104 -3.13 -3.75 -11.75
CA ILE A 104 -3.98 -4.73 -11.09
C ILE A 104 -4.59 -5.62 -12.16
N GLN A 105 -4.42 -6.92 -12.03
CA GLN A 105 -4.99 -7.92 -12.91
C GLN A 105 -5.99 -8.76 -12.13
N TRP A 106 -7.18 -8.91 -12.67
CA TRP A 106 -8.25 -9.71 -12.08
C TRP A 106 -8.47 -10.96 -12.92
N PHE A 107 -8.65 -12.08 -12.24
CA PHE A 107 -8.89 -13.37 -12.85
C PHE A 107 -10.18 -13.94 -12.29
N ASP A 108 -11.12 -14.32 -13.17
CA ASP A 108 -12.27 -15.09 -12.76
C ASP A 108 -11.82 -16.50 -12.31
N SER A 109 -12.67 -17.16 -11.53
CA SER A 109 -12.33 -18.45 -10.92
C SER A 109 -11.82 -19.46 -11.94
N GLY A 110 -10.56 -19.87 -11.76
CA GLY A 110 -9.90 -20.87 -12.59
C GLY A 110 -9.40 -20.38 -13.93
N SER A 111 -9.53 -19.08 -14.25
CA SER A 111 -8.95 -18.48 -15.45
C SER A 111 -7.43 -18.32 -15.30
N THR A 112 -6.70 -18.56 -16.37
CA THR A 112 -5.26 -18.28 -16.49
C THR A 112 -4.97 -17.00 -17.27
N SER A 113 -6.02 -16.36 -17.78
CA SER A 113 -5.94 -15.08 -18.46
C SER A 113 -6.70 -14.02 -17.65
N PRO A 114 -6.17 -12.80 -17.51
CA PRO A 114 -6.87 -11.76 -16.79
C PRO A 114 -8.16 -11.38 -17.54
N ASP A 115 -9.26 -11.26 -16.80
CA ASP A 115 -10.55 -10.78 -17.33
C ASP A 115 -10.63 -9.26 -17.33
N MET A 116 -9.92 -8.62 -16.40
CA MET A 116 -9.82 -7.17 -16.31
C MET A 116 -8.40 -6.77 -15.90
N LEU A 117 -7.95 -5.66 -16.48
CA LEU A 117 -6.68 -5.03 -16.17
C LEU A 117 -6.94 -3.56 -15.85
N GLU A 118 -6.48 -3.12 -14.71
CA GLU A 118 -6.56 -1.73 -14.26
C GLU A 118 -5.16 -1.14 -14.12
N GLU A 119 -5.02 0.11 -14.53
CA GLU A 119 -3.85 0.92 -14.24
C GLU A 119 -4.20 1.93 -13.16
N TYR A 120 -3.41 1.97 -12.11
CA TYR A 120 -3.58 2.91 -11.02
C TYR A 120 -2.28 3.68 -10.77
N ILE A 121 -2.39 4.99 -10.61
CA ILE A 121 -1.28 5.88 -10.25
C ILE A 121 -1.64 6.51 -8.90
N GLN A 122 -0.79 6.26 -7.89
CA GLN A 122 -0.95 6.78 -6.54
C GLN A 122 -0.49 8.24 -6.46
#